data_8ad4c7def478153782808fb4b51479b9
#
_entry.id   8ad4c7def478153782808fb4b51479b9
#
_cell.length_a   1.000
_cell.length_b   1.000
_cell.length_c   1.000
_cell.angle_alpha   90.00
_cell.angle_beta   90.00
_cell.angle_gamma   90.00
#
_symmetry.space_group_name_H-M   'P 1'
#
loop_
_entity.id
_entity.type
_entity.pdbx_description
1 polymer ?
#
loop_
_entity_poly.entity_id
_entity_poly.type
_entity_poly.pdbx_seq_one_letter_code
_entity_poly.pdbx_strand_id
1 'polypeptide(L)'
;MPSATQDSQLNALTLEVIGADLNYIVREMRSTVIRMAYSPILTETHDFSCAITNTKGEIVAMNVDVPFHMFAVRFAVDTVVNKYGDDINPGDQFFVNDPWQVGAHLNDTTLVMPYFYEGELLLWLAC
;
A
#
# COMPACT_ATOMS: atom_id res chain seq x y z
N MET A 1 7.70 31.53 22.97
CA MET A 1 6.66 30.91 22.12
C MET A 1 7.22 30.81 20.71
N PRO A 2 7.36 29.63 20.11
CA PRO A 2 7.75 29.52 18.71
C PRO A 2 6.69 30.21 17.84
N SER A 3 7.11 30.91 16.80
CA SER A 3 6.19 31.63 15.91
C SER A 3 5.41 30.62 15.03
N ALA A 4 4.16 30.93 14.69
CA ALA A 4 3.31 30.10 13.84
C ALA A 4 3.97 29.73 12.48
N THR A 5 4.92 30.53 12.01
CA THR A 5 5.73 30.30 10.81
C THR A 5 6.77 29.18 11.01
N GLN A 6 7.29 29.02 12.21
CA GLN A 6 8.31 28.00 12.51
C GLN A 6 7.66 26.62 12.66
N ASP A 7 6.46 26.53 13.23
CA ASP A 7 5.69 25.31 13.32
C ASP A 7 5.20 24.83 11.94
N SER A 8 4.81 25.74 11.04
CA SER A 8 4.40 25.38 9.69
C SER A 8 5.56 24.87 8.81
N GLN A 9 6.77 25.43 8.99
CA GLN A 9 7.98 24.97 8.28
C GLN A 9 8.48 23.63 8.81
N LEU A 10 8.44 23.40 10.12
CA LEU A 10 8.76 22.10 10.73
C LEU A 10 7.80 21.02 10.25
N ASN A 11 6.50 21.31 10.16
CA ASN A 11 5.50 20.40 9.63
C ASN A 11 5.73 20.06 8.15
N ALA A 12 6.09 21.02 7.30
CA ALA A 12 6.35 20.78 5.88
C ALA A 12 7.58 19.89 5.68
N LEU A 13 8.70 20.16 6.37
CA LEU A 13 9.90 19.34 6.31
C LEU A 13 9.65 17.92 6.83
N THR A 14 8.91 17.77 7.91
CA THR A 14 8.55 16.46 8.46
C THR A 14 7.71 15.67 7.48
N LEU A 15 6.74 16.29 6.80
CA LEU A 15 5.92 15.64 5.78
C LEU A 15 6.75 15.21 4.56
N GLU A 16 7.71 16.03 4.12
CA GLU A 16 8.63 15.65 3.04
C GLU A 16 9.49 14.43 3.41
N VAL A 17 10.02 14.41 4.63
CA VAL A 17 10.83 13.27 5.12
C VAL A 17 9.96 12.00 5.19
N ILE A 18 8.78 12.08 5.81
CA ILE A 18 7.85 10.94 5.88
C ILE A 18 7.49 10.45 4.47
N GLY A 19 7.17 11.35 3.56
CA GLY A 19 6.85 11.01 2.18
C GLY A 19 8.01 10.32 1.45
N ALA A 20 9.24 10.80 1.67
CA ALA A 20 10.45 10.16 1.12
C ALA A 20 10.67 8.77 1.69
N ASP A 21 10.50 8.58 3.00
CA ASP A 21 10.64 7.30 3.68
C ASP A 21 9.59 6.29 3.22
N LEU A 22 8.33 6.69 3.08
CA LEU A 22 7.27 5.82 2.56
C LEU A 22 7.56 5.38 1.11
N ASN A 23 8.04 6.29 0.27
CA ASN A 23 8.47 5.94 -1.09
C ASN A 23 9.68 5.01 -1.09
N TYR A 24 10.61 5.16 -0.15
CA TYR A 24 11.73 4.24 0.01
C TYR A 24 11.25 2.84 0.40
N ILE A 25 10.34 2.73 1.37
CA ILE A 25 9.74 1.45 1.79
C ILE A 25 9.08 0.74 0.61
N VAL A 26 8.30 1.44 -0.20
CA VAL A 26 7.66 0.85 -1.39
C VAL A 26 8.69 0.32 -2.39
N ARG A 27 9.82 1.02 -2.59
CA ARG A 27 10.92 0.53 -3.44
C ARG A 27 11.57 -0.73 -2.87
N GLU A 28 11.74 -0.81 -1.56
CA GLU A 28 12.26 -2.01 -0.90
C GLU A 28 11.27 -3.19 -1.01
N MET A 29 9.97 -2.95 -0.86
CA MET A 29 8.93 -3.95 -1.12
C MET A 29 9.07 -4.50 -2.54
N ARG A 30 9.13 -3.61 -3.55
CA ARG A 30 9.31 -3.97 -4.95
C ARG A 30 10.57 -4.80 -5.17
N SER A 31 11.70 -4.34 -4.65
CA SER A 31 12.98 -5.03 -4.80
C SER A 31 12.94 -6.43 -4.18
N THR A 32 12.21 -6.58 -3.09
CA THR A 32 12.03 -7.86 -2.41
C THR A 32 11.20 -8.82 -3.26
N VAL A 33 10.08 -8.35 -3.84
CA VAL A 33 9.26 -9.17 -4.75
C VAL A 33 10.10 -9.67 -5.93
N ILE A 34 10.86 -8.80 -6.60
CA ILE A 34 11.71 -9.19 -7.74
C ILE A 34 12.73 -10.26 -7.34
N ARG A 35 13.36 -10.11 -6.17
CA ARG A 35 14.36 -11.07 -5.69
C ARG A 35 13.79 -12.42 -5.29
N MET A 36 12.54 -12.46 -4.85
CA MET A 36 11.88 -13.67 -4.34
C MET A 36 11.02 -14.37 -5.38
N ALA A 37 10.61 -13.67 -6.43
CA ALA A 37 9.72 -14.21 -7.44
C ALA A 37 10.45 -15.20 -8.37
N TYR A 38 9.72 -16.22 -8.81
CA TYR A 38 10.18 -17.20 -9.78
C TYR A 38 9.56 -16.99 -11.17
N SER A 39 8.49 -16.21 -11.26
CA SER A 39 7.79 -15.97 -12.52
C SER A 39 8.50 -14.89 -13.33
N PRO A 40 8.81 -15.12 -14.62
CA PRO A 40 9.33 -14.09 -15.52
C PRO A 40 8.42 -12.87 -15.65
N ILE A 41 7.12 -13.04 -15.49
CA ILE A 41 6.15 -11.93 -15.48
C ILE A 41 6.48 -10.94 -14.36
N LEU A 42 6.90 -11.42 -13.19
CA LEU A 42 7.28 -10.56 -12.07
C LEU A 42 8.73 -10.08 -12.16
N THR A 43 9.66 -10.95 -12.60
CA THR A 43 11.10 -10.65 -12.56
C THR A 43 11.61 -9.89 -13.78
N GLU A 44 10.99 -10.08 -14.95
CA GLU A 44 11.44 -9.49 -16.21
C GLU A 44 10.49 -8.39 -16.70
N THR A 45 9.17 -8.64 -16.69
CA THR A 45 8.20 -7.65 -17.16
C THR A 45 7.70 -6.71 -16.06
N HIS A 46 7.98 -7.04 -14.78
CA HIS A 46 7.57 -6.28 -13.61
C HIS A 46 6.05 -6.03 -13.56
N ASP A 47 5.27 -7.04 -13.97
CA ASP A 47 3.80 -6.95 -13.97
C ASP A 47 3.25 -7.13 -12.55
N PHE A 48 3.57 -6.20 -11.69
CA PHE A 48 3.07 -6.08 -10.32
C PHE A 48 3.28 -4.64 -9.82
N SER A 49 2.63 -4.30 -8.73
CA SER A 49 2.81 -3.01 -8.06
C SER A 49 2.77 -3.16 -6.56
N CYS A 50 3.56 -2.35 -5.86
CA CYS A 50 3.54 -2.25 -4.41
C CYS A 50 3.05 -0.87 -4.00
N ALA A 51 2.22 -0.81 -2.97
CA ALA A 51 1.64 0.43 -2.50
C ALA A 51 1.49 0.46 -0.97
N ILE A 52 1.46 1.67 -0.43
CA ILE A 52 1.04 1.98 0.93
C ILE A 52 -0.18 2.88 0.83
N THR A 53 -1.22 2.56 1.56
CA THR A 53 -2.42 3.41 1.65
C THR A 53 -2.67 3.85 3.08
N ASN A 54 -3.46 4.91 3.25
CA ASN A 54 -4.01 5.24 4.55
C ASN A 54 -5.15 4.25 4.92
N THR A 55 -5.76 4.46 6.08
CA THR A 55 -6.85 3.62 6.59
C THR A 55 -8.10 3.60 5.70
N LYS A 56 -8.25 4.56 4.80
CA LYS A 56 -9.36 4.68 3.84
C LYS A 56 -9.04 4.11 2.45
N GLY A 57 -7.90 3.43 2.29
CA GLY A 57 -7.47 2.92 0.98
C GLY A 57 -6.94 3.99 0.02
N GLU A 58 -6.75 5.24 0.46
CA GLU A 58 -6.15 6.28 -0.37
C GLU A 58 -4.63 6.06 -0.44
N ILE A 59 -4.09 6.06 -1.65
CA ILE A 59 -2.67 5.79 -1.90
C ILE A 59 -1.81 6.92 -1.31
N VAL A 60 -0.88 6.56 -0.44
CA VAL A 60 0.10 7.47 0.16
C VAL A 60 1.45 7.37 -0.55
N ALA A 61 1.87 6.15 -0.88
CA ALA A 61 3.05 5.88 -1.68
C ALA A 61 2.83 4.65 -2.55
N MET A 62 3.34 4.68 -3.78
CA MET A 62 3.23 3.57 -4.71
C MET A 62 4.38 3.57 -5.69
N ASN A 63 4.87 2.39 -6.05
CA ASN A 63 5.64 2.23 -7.26
C ASN A 63 4.70 1.82 -8.40
N VAL A 64 4.73 2.57 -9.48
CA VAL A 64 3.81 2.40 -10.61
C VAL A 64 4.57 1.71 -11.76
N ASP A 65 4.62 0.37 -11.73
CA ASP A 65 5.05 -0.39 -12.90
C ASP A 65 3.88 -0.55 -13.88
N VAL A 66 2.67 -0.79 -13.37
CA VAL A 66 1.44 -0.88 -14.16
C VAL A 66 0.40 0.12 -13.62
N PRO A 67 0.05 1.18 -14.37
CA PRO A 67 -0.85 2.24 -13.90
C PRO A 67 -2.24 1.77 -13.47
N PHE A 68 -2.77 0.72 -14.09
CA PHE A 68 -4.06 0.15 -13.76
C PHE A 68 -4.15 -0.37 -12.31
N HIS A 69 -3.05 -0.86 -11.75
CA HIS A 69 -3.00 -1.40 -10.40
C HIS A 69 -3.32 -0.35 -9.31
N MET A 70 -3.22 0.94 -9.62
CA MET A 70 -3.61 2.01 -8.68
C MET A 70 -5.07 1.88 -8.24
N PHE A 71 -5.95 1.52 -9.16
CA PHE A 71 -7.37 1.31 -8.85
C PHE A 71 -7.59 0.00 -8.09
N ALA A 72 -6.92 -1.07 -8.50
CA ALA A 72 -7.03 -2.39 -7.89
C ALA A 72 -6.66 -2.36 -6.40
N VAL A 73 -5.58 -1.68 -6.02
CA VAL A 73 -5.14 -1.55 -4.62
C VAL A 73 -6.23 -0.92 -3.74
N ARG A 74 -6.83 0.19 -4.17
CA ARG A 74 -7.88 0.86 -3.42
C ARG A 74 -9.09 -0.05 -3.22
N PHE A 75 -9.57 -0.67 -4.29
CA PHE A 75 -10.72 -1.57 -4.23
C PHE A 75 -10.43 -2.83 -3.38
N ALA A 76 -9.20 -3.33 -3.39
CA ALA A 76 -8.81 -4.44 -2.53
C ALA A 76 -8.88 -4.07 -1.05
N VAL A 77 -8.38 -2.90 -0.66
CA VAL A 77 -8.50 -2.40 0.72
C VAL A 77 -9.96 -2.20 1.10
N ASP A 78 -10.76 -1.54 0.26
CA ASP A 78 -12.20 -1.34 0.51
C ASP A 78 -12.93 -2.68 0.67
N THR A 79 -12.59 -3.69 -0.14
CA THR A 79 -13.18 -5.04 -0.06
C THR A 79 -12.88 -5.70 1.29
N VAL A 80 -11.62 -5.61 1.75
CA VAL A 80 -11.21 -6.16 3.05
C VAL A 80 -11.91 -5.45 4.19
N VAL A 81 -11.91 -4.13 4.20
CA VAL A 81 -12.56 -3.31 5.24
C VAL A 81 -14.07 -3.59 5.30
N ASN A 82 -14.74 -3.63 4.15
CA ASN A 82 -16.18 -3.90 4.10
C ASN A 82 -16.57 -5.32 4.55
N LYS A 83 -15.68 -6.29 4.31
CA LYS A 83 -15.96 -7.70 4.63
C LYS A 83 -15.64 -8.04 6.09
N TYR A 84 -14.55 -7.52 6.62
CA TYR A 84 -14.04 -7.93 7.93
C TYR A 84 -14.28 -6.87 9.02
N GLY A 85 -14.43 -5.59 8.67
CA GLY A 85 -14.76 -4.53 9.62
C GLY A 85 -13.81 -4.47 10.82
N ASP A 86 -14.37 -4.69 12.01
CA ASP A 86 -13.62 -4.67 13.27
C ASP A 86 -12.81 -5.96 13.53
N ASP A 87 -12.98 -7.00 12.70
CA ASP A 87 -12.22 -8.27 12.79
C ASP A 87 -10.97 -8.22 11.89
N ILE A 88 -10.19 -7.15 12.04
CA ILE A 88 -8.90 -6.95 11.38
C ILE A 88 -7.84 -6.78 12.47
N ASN A 89 -6.84 -7.66 12.46
CA ASN A 89 -5.87 -7.76 13.54
C ASN A 89 -4.42 -7.60 13.04
N PRO A 90 -3.49 -7.21 13.93
CA PRO A 90 -2.07 -7.18 13.58
C PRO A 90 -1.57 -8.54 13.09
N GLY A 91 -0.92 -8.55 11.93
CA GLY A 91 -0.37 -9.75 11.30
C GLY A 91 -1.32 -10.46 10.33
N ASP A 92 -2.56 -10.01 10.20
CA ASP A 92 -3.47 -10.52 9.18
C ASP A 92 -2.95 -10.26 7.77
N GLN A 93 -3.25 -11.17 6.86
CA GLN A 93 -2.95 -11.05 5.44
C GLN A 93 -4.18 -11.47 4.63
N PHE A 94 -4.60 -10.62 3.74
CA PHE A 94 -5.80 -10.83 2.92
C PHE A 94 -5.43 -10.96 1.45
N PHE A 95 -5.89 -12.02 0.81
CA PHE A 95 -5.80 -12.19 -0.64
C PHE A 95 -7.13 -11.80 -1.28
N VAL A 96 -7.09 -10.86 -2.22
CA VAL A 96 -8.25 -10.42 -3.00
C VAL A 96 -7.97 -10.68 -4.47
N ASN A 97 -8.77 -11.53 -5.12
CA ASN A 97 -8.67 -11.86 -6.54
C ASN A 97 -10.02 -11.87 -7.27
N ASP A 98 -11.06 -11.31 -6.65
CA ASP A 98 -12.37 -11.19 -7.29
C ASP A 98 -12.36 -10.02 -8.29
N PRO A 99 -12.37 -10.28 -9.61
CA PRO A 99 -12.27 -9.22 -10.61
C PRO A 99 -13.49 -8.30 -10.63
N TRP A 100 -14.62 -8.72 -10.09
CA TRP A 100 -15.79 -7.87 -9.96
C TRP A 100 -15.65 -6.82 -8.85
N GLN A 101 -14.76 -7.06 -7.90
CA GLN A 101 -14.49 -6.14 -6.78
C GLN A 101 -13.24 -5.29 -7.00
N VAL A 102 -12.19 -5.87 -7.57
CA VAL A 102 -10.91 -5.15 -7.77
C VAL A 102 -10.69 -4.69 -9.21
N GLY A 103 -11.56 -5.05 -10.14
CA GLY A 103 -11.53 -4.58 -11.52
C GLY A 103 -10.33 -5.06 -12.35
N ALA A 104 -9.70 -6.17 -11.95
CA ALA A 104 -8.54 -6.76 -12.61
C ALA A 104 -8.92 -8.05 -13.37
N HIS A 105 -7.92 -8.79 -13.83
CA HIS A 105 -8.11 -10.09 -14.45
C HIS A 105 -8.32 -11.19 -13.40
N LEU A 106 -8.89 -12.34 -13.82
CA LEU A 106 -9.08 -13.50 -12.93
C LEU A 106 -7.80 -14.02 -12.29
N ASN A 107 -6.65 -13.78 -12.91
CA ASN A 107 -5.35 -14.24 -12.43
C ASN A 107 -4.66 -13.24 -11.50
N ASP A 108 -5.15 -12.00 -11.47
CA ASP A 108 -4.55 -10.98 -10.64
C ASP A 108 -4.96 -11.20 -9.18
N THR A 109 -3.97 -11.12 -8.32
CA THR A 109 -4.16 -11.27 -6.88
C THR A 109 -3.54 -10.07 -6.19
N THR A 110 -4.32 -9.41 -5.35
CA THR A 110 -3.81 -8.35 -4.48
C THR A 110 -3.69 -8.88 -3.07
N LEU A 111 -2.48 -8.88 -2.54
CA LEU A 111 -2.21 -9.12 -1.12
C LEU A 111 -2.33 -7.79 -0.38
N VAL A 112 -3.14 -7.77 0.68
CA VAL A 112 -3.36 -6.59 1.53
C VAL A 112 -3.03 -6.96 2.97
N MET A 113 -2.23 -6.13 3.64
CA MET A 113 -1.82 -6.34 5.03
C MET A 113 -2.00 -5.05 5.84
N PRO A 114 -2.72 -5.08 6.98
CA PRO A 114 -2.85 -3.93 7.86
C PRO A 114 -1.55 -3.70 8.65
N TYR A 115 -1.18 -2.45 8.81
CA TYR A 115 -0.10 -2.04 9.69
C TYR A 115 -0.65 -1.27 10.89
N PHE A 116 -0.42 -1.80 12.07
CA PHE A 116 -0.83 -1.22 13.34
C PHE A 116 0.34 -0.54 14.04
N TYR A 117 0.08 0.59 14.65
CA TYR A 117 1.00 1.28 15.52
C TYR A 117 0.30 1.62 16.85
N GLU A 118 0.89 1.26 17.98
CA GLU A 118 0.32 1.46 19.32
C GLU A 118 -1.12 0.92 19.48
N GLY A 119 -1.46 -0.15 18.74
CA GLY A 119 -2.77 -0.79 18.77
C GLY A 119 -3.82 -0.17 17.84
N GLU A 120 -3.49 0.88 17.10
CA GLU A 120 -4.37 1.50 16.11
C GLU A 120 -3.92 1.16 14.69
N LEU A 121 -4.88 0.90 13.80
CA LEU A 121 -4.62 0.73 12.38
C LEU A 121 -4.14 2.06 11.80
N LEU A 122 -2.92 2.07 11.26
CA LEU A 122 -2.30 3.28 10.72
C LEU A 122 -2.31 3.31 9.19
N LEU A 123 -1.93 2.21 8.56
CA LEU A 123 -1.70 2.09 7.12
C LEU A 123 -2.11 0.70 6.63
N TRP A 124 -2.25 0.57 5.30
CA TRP A 124 -2.28 -0.70 4.61
C TRP A 124 -1.08 -0.83 3.68
N LEU A 125 -0.50 -2.02 3.67
CA LEU A 125 0.50 -2.43 2.68
C LEU A 125 -0.18 -3.30 1.65
N ALA A 126 0.06 -3.06 0.37
CA ALA A 126 -0.53 -3.85 -0.71
C ALA A 126 0.51 -4.19 -1.78
N CYS A 127 0.35 -5.37 -2.36
CA CYS A 127 1.15 -5.84 -3.48
C CYS A 127 0.30 -6.69 -4.42
#